data_05d617d3efc0bf31e019a948f7a5078c
#
_entry.id   05d617d3efc0bf31e019a948f7a5078c
#
_cell.length_a   1.000
_cell.length_b   1.000
_cell.length_c   1.000
_cell.angle_alpha   90.00
_cell.angle_beta   90.00
_cell.angle_gamma   90.00
#
_symmetry.space_group_name_H-M   'P 1'
#
loop_
_entity.id
_entity.type
_entity.pdbx_description
1 polymer ?
#
loop_
_entity_poly.entity_id
_entity_poly.type
_entity_poly.pdbx_seq_one_letter_code
_entity_poly.pdbx_strand_id
1 'polypeptide(L)'
;MKFELAKEKIRLITDDLDYIREYFSVKDETARFRMRGRARFYSNSRVYCITPTGLFEPGLFFDILSYIKLEYPNTDYQIDLDILPIVKPVYKEERAYDNLKFPLRDYQLDSVREALKFGRGIIKLGTGGGKTLTIASLLMSLYSNNPKIKILIIVPDLGLVNQTYNDFLEYNVLFKFTRWTGKIKPDLTANCIIANRGILQSQFDNNDWIKYIDVLVVDECHTIKKSNKVSKMVNKIHTFNKFGLTGTLPDDKPEQWNVIGKLGKVIYDKDSYQLRLESYLTNVDIKVINIGYKDKPLVVSGSNNFKAELDFIYTNNFRNNVIKNICSKFNNNSLILVNHLAHGDALFDDLSQIDNKKVYFVKGEVEVDKREKIKKIMETNNDVICIAMSSIFSTGVNIKNIHMIMFASGGKSFIRTIQSIGRGLRLHESKNKLIIIDLADKLKYGTRHSEKRKEIYKSEKINFTLTDIVEK
;
A
#
# COMPACT_ATOMS: atom_id res chain seq x y z
N MET A 1 -22.50 -15.24 29.28
CA MET A 1 -21.26 -15.31 28.48
C MET A 1 -20.11 -14.62 29.21
N LYS A 2 -18.85 -15.04 29.01
CA LYS A 2 -17.70 -14.39 29.66
C LYS A 2 -16.56 -14.17 28.68
N PHE A 3 -15.92 -13.00 28.75
CA PHE A 3 -14.68 -12.69 28.06
C PHE A 3 -13.54 -12.62 29.07
N GLU A 4 -12.48 -13.37 28.85
CA GLU A 4 -11.28 -13.36 29.67
C GLU A 4 -10.01 -13.13 28.83
N LEU A 5 -8.99 -12.50 29.44
CA LEU A 5 -7.69 -12.35 28.84
C LEU A 5 -6.89 -13.65 28.95
N ALA A 6 -6.46 -14.19 27.81
CA ALA A 6 -5.68 -15.43 27.72
C ALA A 6 -4.34 -15.15 27.01
N LYS A 7 -3.34 -14.70 27.76
CA LYS A 7 -2.05 -14.20 27.24
C LYS A 7 -2.25 -12.99 26.30
N GLU A 8 -1.96 -13.17 25.01
CA GLU A 8 -2.06 -12.13 23.98
C GLU A 8 -3.41 -12.13 23.26
N LYS A 9 -4.34 -13.02 23.65
CA LYS A 9 -5.65 -13.22 23.02
C LYS A 9 -6.78 -13.06 24.02
N ILE A 10 -7.98 -12.90 23.49
CA ILE A 10 -9.20 -12.94 24.30
C ILE A 10 -9.85 -14.30 24.10
N ARG A 11 -10.39 -14.86 25.19
CA ARG A 11 -11.20 -16.07 25.16
C ARG A 11 -12.66 -15.73 25.43
N LEU A 12 -13.54 -16.20 24.57
CA LEU A 12 -14.97 -16.22 24.79
C LEU A 12 -15.36 -17.58 25.40
N ILE A 13 -16.05 -17.53 26.54
CA ILE A 13 -16.60 -18.71 27.22
C ILE A 13 -18.12 -18.62 27.16
N THR A 14 -18.76 -19.57 26.49
CA THR A 14 -20.20 -19.64 26.29
C THR A 14 -20.60 -21.06 25.82
N ASP A 15 -21.81 -21.49 26.13
CA ASP A 15 -22.38 -22.72 25.56
C ASP A 15 -22.71 -22.59 24.08
N ASP A 16 -22.95 -21.36 23.57
CA ASP A 16 -23.24 -21.07 22.17
C ASP A 16 -22.00 -20.88 21.31
N LEU A 17 -20.82 -21.33 21.78
CA LEU A 17 -19.54 -21.05 21.11
C LEU A 17 -19.51 -21.50 19.64
N ASP A 18 -20.08 -22.67 19.32
CA ASP A 18 -20.06 -23.21 17.97
C ASP A 18 -20.92 -22.40 17.01
N TYR A 19 -22.08 -21.85 17.44
CA TYR A 19 -22.90 -20.93 16.64
C TYR A 19 -22.16 -19.63 16.34
N ILE A 20 -21.55 -19.02 17.35
CA ILE A 20 -20.79 -17.79 17.20
C ILE A 20 -19.59 -18.02 16.28
N ARG A 21 -18.89 -19.16 16.44
CA ARG A 21 -17.76 -19.54 15.57
C ARG A 21 -18.19 -19.72 14.12
N GLU A 22 -19.35 -20.33 13.89
CA GLU A 22 -19.88 -20.55 12.53
C GLU A 22 -20.16 -19.21 11.83
N TYR A 23 -20.75 -18.24 12.52
CA TYR A 23 -20.96 -16.90 12.00
C TYR A 23 -19.63 -16.21 11.63
N PHE A 24 -18.61 -16.33 12.51
CA PHE A 24 -17.27 -15.79 12.28
C PHE A 24 -16.38 -16.78 11.52
N SER A 25 -16.91 -17.40 10.49
CA SER A 25 -16.20 -18.32 9.62
C SER A 25 -16.52 -18.06 8.15
N VAL A 26 -15.62 -18.47 7.25
CA VAL A 26 -15.83 -18.42 5.81
C VAL A 26 -15.36 -19.73 5.16
N LYS A 27 -15.93 -20.05 4.01
CA LYS A 27 -15.53 -21.21 3.21
C LYS A 27 -14.08 -21.06 2.76
N ASP A 28 -13.26 -22.09 2.95
CA ASP A 28 -11.87 -22.10 2.50
C ASP A 28 -11.79 -22.46 1.00
N GLU A 29 -11.78 -21.45 0.16
CA GLU A 29 -11.64 -21.62 -1.30
C GLU A 29 -10.29 -22.24 -1.70
N THR A 30 -9.27 -22.12 -0.84
CA THR A 30 -7.92 -22.63 -1.11
C THR A 30 -7.71 -24.06 -0.65
N ALA A 31 -8.64 -24.65 0.08
CA ALA A 31 -8.53 -26.01 0.59
C ALA A 31 -8.31 -27.05 -0.52
N ARG A 32 -8.95 -26.84 -1.67
CA ARG A 32 -8.79 -27.71 -2.87
C ARG A 32 -7.36 -27.74 -3.42
N PHE A 33 -6.59 -26.66 -3.25
CA PHE A 33 -5.23 -26.55 -3.75
C PHE A 33 -4.17 -27.06 -2.77
N ARG A 34 -4.48 -27.13 -1.49
CA ARG A 34 -3.52 -27.54 -0.44
C ARG A 34 -3.31 -29.05 -0.37
N MET A 35 -4.27 -29.86 -0.88
CA MET A 35 -4.21 -31.31 -0.81
C MET A 35 -4.41 -31.98 -2.16
N ARG A 36 -3.32 -32.28 -2.84
CA ARG A 36 -3.29 -33.19 -3.97
C ARG A 36 -3.67 -34.60 -3.50
N GLY A 37 -4.88 -35.10 -3.81
CA GLY A 37 -5.27 -36.49 -3.62
C GLY A 37 -6.49 -36.78 -2.71
N ARG A 38 -6.99 -35.84 -1.89
CA ARG A 38 -8.16 -36.06 -0.99
C ARG A 38 -9.25 -35.02 -1.19
N ALA A 39 -9.50 -34.59 -2.42
CA ALA A 39 -10.39 -33.47 -2.75
C ALA A 39 -11.88 -33.64 -2.33
N ARG A 40 -12.36 -34.87 -2.13
CA ARG A 40 -13.77 -35.14 -1.80
C ARG A 40 -14.17 -34.81 -0.36
N PHE A 41 -13.22 -34.86 0.59
CA PHE A 41 -13.51 -34.62 2.02
C PHE A 41 -13.47 -33.16 2.46
N TYR A 42 -12.97 -32.24 1.60
CA TYR A 42 -12.73 -30.83 1.98
C TYR A 42 -13.63 -29.82 1.27
N SER A 43 -14.70 -30.26 0.60
CA SER A 43 -15.66 -29.37 -0.05
C SER A 43 -16.37 -28.40 0.91
N ASN A 44 -16.38 -28.70 2.21
CA ASN A 44 -17.01 -27.93 3.26
C ASN A 44 -16.02 -27.36 4.30
N SER A 45 -14.70 -27.32 4.02
CA SER A 45 -13.75 -26.75 4.96
C SER A 45 -14.00 -25.25 5.14
N ARG A 46 -13.97 -24.79 6.38
CA ARG A 46 -14.15 -23.40 6.77
C ARG A 46 -12.92 -22.87 7.51
N VAL A 47 -12.65 -21.59 7.37
CA VAL A 47 -11.66 -20.87 8.16
C VAL A 47 -12.41 -20.07 9.22
N TYR A 48 -12.06 -20.30 10.48
CA TYR A 48 -12.66 -19.66 11.64
C TYR A 48 -11.72 -18.58 12.20
N CYS A 49 -12.24 -17.44 12.61
CA CYS A 49 -11.45 -16.44 13.34
C CYS A 49 -11.43 -16.72 14.86
N ILE A 50 -12.37 -17.51 15.37
CA ILE A 50 -12.43 -17.98 16.76
C ILE A 50 -12.02 -19.45 16.79
N THR A 51 -11.09 -19.82 17.67
CA THR A 51 -10.64 -21.22 17.82
C THR A 51 -11.74 -22.10 18.46
N PRO A 52 -11.64 -23.44 18.41
CA PRO A 52 -12.55 -24.33 19.14
C PRO A 52 -12.57 -24.11 20.66
N THR A 53 -11.53 -23.50 21.21
CA THR A 53 -11.43 -23.15 22.64
C THR A 53 -11.84 -21.70 22.93
N GLY A 54 -12.51 -21.03 21.98
CA GLY A 54 -12.99 -19.65 22.13
C GLY A 54 -11.94 -18.55 21.99
N LEU A 55 -10.68 -18.88 21.66
CA LEU A 55 -9.62 -17.88 21.54
C LEU A 55 -9.72 -17.10 20.22
N PHE A 56 -9.56 -15.78 20.29
CA PHE A 56 -9.51 -14.88 19.12
C PHE A 56 -8.57 -13.70 19.35
N GLU A 57 -8.21 -13.03 18.28
CA GLU A 57 -7.32 -11.85 18.31
C GLU A 57 -8.04 -10.64 18.91
N PRO A 58 -7.40 -9.84 19.79
CA PRO A 58 -8.04 -8.73 20.52
C PRO A 58 -8.73 -7.67 19.65
N GLY A 59 -8.22 -7.42 18.45
CA GLY A 59 -8.82 -6.46 17.53
C GLY A 59 -10.21 -6.82 17.01
N LEU A 60 -10.62 -8.09 17.15
CA LEU A 60 -11.97 -8.58 16.79
C LEU A 60 -12.98 -8.46 17.93
N PHE A 61 -12.54 -8.02 19.11
CA PHE A 61 -13.38 -8.00 20.30
C PHE A 61 -14.69 -7.23 20.09
N PHE A 62 -14.62 -6.05 19.53
CA PHE A 62 -15.82 -5.23 19.33
C PHE A 62 -16.78 -5.79 18.28
N ASP A 63 -16.26 -6.45 17.25
CA ASP A 63 -17.10 -7.08 16.21
C ASP A 63 -17.87 -8.28 16.83
N ILE A 64 -17.16 -9.09 17.63
CA ILE A 64 -17.76 -10.26 18.32
C ILE A 64 -18.74 -9.78 19.40
N LEU A 65 -18.39 -8.77 20.18
CA LEU A 65 -19.28 -8.22 21.22
C LEU A 65 -20.53 -7.59 20.59
N SER A 66 -20.39 -6.89 19.47
CA SER A 66 -21.53 -6.29 18.76
C SER A 66 -22.49 -7.37 18.22
N TYR A 67 -21.94 -8.44 17.66
CA TYR A 67 -22.74 -9.60 17.24
C TYR A 67 -23.49 -10.24 18.42
N ILE A 68 -22.79 -10.48 19.54
CA ILE A 68 -23.42 -11.05 20.75
C ILE A 68 -24.57 -10.17 21.25
N LYS A 69 -24.37 -8.85 21.29
CA LYS A 69 -25.42 -7.92 21.72
C LYS A 69 -26.64 -7.91 20.80
N LEU A 70 -26.44 -8.16 19.51
CA LEU A 70 -27.50 -8.19 18.51
C LEU A 70 -28.28 -9.52 18.56
N GLU A 71 -27.58 -10.64 18.57
CA GLU A 71 -28.19 -11.97 18.44
C GLU A 71 -28.63 -12.55 19.81
N TYR A 72 -28.02 -12.07 20.89
CA TYR A 72 -28.28 -12.54 22.27
C TYR A 72 -28.62 -11.37 23.21
N PRO A 73 -29.66 -10.56 22.92
CA PRO A 73 -29.94 -9.29 23.62
C PRO A 73 -30.25 -9.47 25.11
N ASN A 74 -30.77 -10.65 25.50
CA ASN A 74 -31.15 -10.97 26.88
C ASN A 74 -30.07 -11.75 27.67
N THR A 75 -28.87 -11.91 27.09
CA THR A 75 -27.80 -12.66 27.72
C THR A 75 -26.87 -11.74 28.48
N ASP A 76 -26.68 -11.99 29.77
CA ASP A 76 -25.67 -11.29 30.55
C ASP A 76 -24.27 -11.68 30.11
N TYR A 77 -23.38 -10.70 30.01
CA TYR A 77 -21.99 -10.93 29.69
C TYR A 77 -21.07 -10.22 30.69
N GLN A 78 -19.99 -10.93 31.03
CA GLN A 78 -18.93 -10.43 31.88
C GLN A 78 -17.68 -10.18 31.04
N ILE A 79 -17.01 -9.06 31.26
CA ILE A 79 -15.75 -8.71 30.62
C ILE A 79 -14.71 -8.62 31.73
N ASP A 80 -13.65 -9.40 31.64
CA ASP A 80 -12.50 -9.33 32.51
C ASP A 80 -11.92 -7.92 32.51
N LEU A 81 -11.63 -7.37 33.69
CA LEU A 81 -11.07 -6.02 33.83
C LEU A 81 -9.74 -5.84 33.10
N ASP A 82 -8.96 -6.89 32.96
CA ASP A 82 -7.70 -6.87 32.22
C ASP A 82 -7.86 -6.68 30.72
N ILE A 83 -9.06 -6.90 30.17
CA ILE A 83 -9.39 -6.61 28.77
C ILE A 83 -9.65 -5.12 28.54
N LEU A 84 -10.19 -4.40 29.52
CA LEU A 84 -10.58 -3.00 29.35
C LEU A 84 -9.44 -2.07 28.94
N PRO A 85 -8.21 -2.17 29.50
CA PRO A 85 -7.06 -1.39 29.02
C PRO A 85 -6.68 -1.69 27.58
N ILE A 86 -6.95 -2.92 27.12
CA ILE A 86 -6.65 -3.37 25.75
C ILE A 86 -7.66 -2.82 24.73
N VAL A 87 -8.84 -2.39 25.17
CA VAL A 87 -9.94 -2.00 24.27
C VAL A 87 -10.41 -0.57 24.43
N LYS A 88 -9.90 0.20 25.38
CA LYS A 88 -10.37 1.58 25.61
C LYS A 88 -9.32 2.50 26.28
N PRO A 89 -8.33 3.03 25.50
CA PRO A 89 -7.49 4.10 26.01
C PRO A 89 -8.25 5.42 26.02
N VAL A 90 -7.89 6.29 26.94
CA VAL A 90 -8.34 7.67 26.95
C VAL A 90 -7.16 8.57 26.63
N TYR A 91 -7.11 9.13 25.44
CA TYR A 91 -6.18 10.20 25.09
C TYR A 91 -6.91 11.53 25.07
N LYS A 92 -6.26 12.56 25.60
CA LYS A 92 -6.69 13.92 25.33
C LYS A 92 -6.29 14.30 23.91
N GLU A 93 -7.14 15.00 23.21
CA GLU A 93 -6.81 15.59 21.92
C GLU A 93 -5.86 16.77 22.16
N GLU A 94 -4.56 16.49 22.15
CA GLU A 94 -3.54 17.53 22.16
C GLU A 94 -3.25 17.94 20.71
N ARG A 95 -3.50 19.21 20.38
CA ARG A 95 -3.32 19.75 19.01
C ARG A 95 -1.86 20.02 18.64
N ALA A 96 -0.93 19.20 19.13
CA ALA A 96 0.50 19.34 18.86
C ALA A 96 0.84 19.24 17.36
N TYR A 97 -0.06 18.66 16.55
CA TYR A 97 0.06 18.64 15.09
C TYR A 97 -0.06 20.04 14.45
N ASP A 98 -0.58 21.05 15.16
CA ASP A 98 -0.61 22.43 14.66
C ASP A 98 0.81 23.02 14.53
N ASN A 99 1.80 22.44 15.19
CA ASN A 99 3.22 22.81 15.07
C ASN A 99 3.92 22.21 13.84
N LEU A 100 3.27 21.33 13.09
CA LEU A 100 3.82 20.78 11.86
C LEU A 100 3.85 21.84 10.76
N LYS A 101 4.87 21.78 9.91
CA LYS A 101 5.04 22.73 8.78
C LYS A 101 3.82 22.76 7.84
N PHE A 102 3.13 21.64 7.68
CA PHE A 102 1.99 21.52 6.79
C PHE A 102 0.70 21.34 7.59
N PRO A 103 -0.31 22.19 7.35
CA PRO A 103 -1.61 22.01 8.00
C PRO A 103 -2.28 20.73 7.52
N LEU A 104 -3.01 20.10 8.44
CA LEU A 104 -3.82 18.94 8.10
C LEU A 104 -5.02 19.35 7.26
N ARG A 105 -5.37 18.52 6.29
CA ARG A 105 -6.67 18.55 5.65
C ARG A 105 -7.73 18.03 6.63
N ASP A 106 -8.99 18.39 6.42
CA ASP A 106 -10.11 17.99 7.28
C ASP A 106 -10.16 16.47 7.53
N TYR A 107 -10.15 15.68 6.48
CA TYR A 107 -10.18 14.21 6.57
C TYR A 107 -8.95 13.60 7.29
N GLN A 108 -7.79 14.26 7.22
CA GLN A 108 -6.60 13.84 7.97
C GLN A 108 -6.79 14.14 9.46
N LEU A 109 -7.32 15.30 9.77
CA LEU A 109 -7.67 15.69 11.14
C LEU A 109 -8.69 14.73 11.74
N ASP A 110 -9.76 14.40 10.99
CA ASP A 110 -10.77 13.44 11.43
C ASP A 110 -10.18 12.06 11.67
N SER A 111 -9.28 11.62 10.79
CA SER A 111 -8.61 10.32 10.96
C SER A 111 -7.69 10.26 12.20
N VAL A 112 -7.02 11.37 12.53
CA VAL A 112 -6.22 11.50 13.77
C VAL A 112 -7.13 11.48 15.00
N ARG A 113 -8.25 12.21 14.97
CA ARG A 113 -9.24 12.23 16.07
C ARG A 113 -9.81 10.83 16.34
N GLU A 114 -10.23 10.13 15.30
CA GLU A 114 -10.71 8.75 15.45
C GLU A 114 -9.61 7.82 15.97
N ALA A 115 -8.35 8.00 15.54
CA ALA A 115 -7.23 7.22 16.07
C ALA A 115 -6.99 7.48 17.56
N LEU A 116 -7.02 8.72 18.00
CA LEU A 116 -6.90 9.09 19.44
C LEU A 116 -8.06 8.56 20.25
N LYS A 117 -9.29 8.65 19.73
CA LYS A 117 -10.50 8.16 20.38
C LYS A 117 -10.51 6.65 20.60
N PHE A 118 -10.06 5.87 19.61
CA PHE A 118 -10.03 4.41 19.69
C PHE A 118 -8.71 3.86 20.28
N GLY A 119 -7.62 4.61 20.20
CA GLY A 119 -6.28 4.21 20.67
C GLY A 119 -5.63 3.08 19.88
N ARG A 120 -6.38 2.39 19.04
CA ARG A 120 -5.92 1.38 18.09
C ARG A 120 -6.88 1.25 16.92
N GLY A 121 -6.37 0.77 15.79
CA GLY A 121 -7.20 0.50 14.62
C GLY A 121 -6.50 0.76 13.30
N ILE A 122 -7.24 0.63 12.23
CA ILE A 122 -6.76 0.79 10.86
C ILE A 122 -7.32 2.08 10.27
N ILE A 123 -6.42 2.93 9.82
CA ILE A 123 -6.75 4.13 9.03
C ILE A 123 -6.59 3.73 7.56
N LYS A 124 -7.71 3.62 6.86
CA LYS A 124 -7.72 3.32 5.43
C LYS A 124 -7.80 4.63 4.65
N LEU A 125 -6.67 5.06 4.12
CA LEU A 125 -6.54 6.25 3.28
C LEU A 125 -6.01 5.85 1.90
N GLY A 126 -6.75 6.25 0.88
CA GLY A 126 -6.36 6.04 -0.50
C GLY A 126 -4.96 6.58 -0.79
N THR A 127 -4.33 6.07 -1.83
CA THR A 127 -3.00 6.50 -2.25
C THR A 127 -3.02 8.00 -2.58
N GLY A 128 -2.02 8.74 -2.13
CA GLY A 128 -1.98 10.22 -2.24
C GLY A 128 -2.70 10.95 -1.11
N GLY A 129 -3.44 10.27 -0.24
CA GLY A 129 -4.16 10.87 0.89
C GLY A 129 -3.28 11.39 2.04
N GLY A 130 -1.94 11.33 1.91
CA GLY A 130 -1.03 11.91 2.91
C GLY A 130 -0.88 11.07 4.18
N LYS A 131 -0.89 9.74 4.05
CA LYS A 131 -0.71 8.79 5.17
C LYS A 131 0.45 9.17 6.10
N THR A 132 1.61 9.55 5.55
CA THR A 132 2.80 9.90 6.35
C THR A 132 2.56 11.13 7.23
N LEU A 133 1.88 12.17 6.71
CA LEU A 133 1.51 13.35 7.49
C LEU A 133 0.49 13.01 8.59
N THR A 134 -0.48 12.15 8.28
CA THR A 134 -1.45 11.64 9.26
C THR A 134 -0.74 10.87 10.39
N ILE A 135 0.24 10.01 10.06
CA ILE A 135 1.07 9.32 11.07
C ILE A 135 1.82 10.34 11.94
N ALA A 136 2.53 11.28 11.31
CA ALA A 136 3.29 12.30 12.04
C ALA A 136 2.39 13.08 13.02
N SER A 137 1.21 13.46 12.59
CA SER A 137 0.23 14.20 13.39
C SER A 137 -0.31 13.41 14.57
N LEU A 138 -0.67 12.14 14.35
CA LEU A 138 -1.07 11.23 15.41
C LEU A 138 0.04 11.08 16.46
N LEU A 139 1.27 10.85 16.01
CA LEU A 139 2.41 10.65 16.88
C LEU A 139 2.80 11.92 17.63
N MET A 140 2.63 13.11 17.04
CA MET A 140 2.81 14.39 17.72
C MET A 140 1.82 14.55 18.88
N SER A 141 0.54 14.21 18.68
CA SER A 141 -0.47 14.26 19.74
C SER A 141 -0.18 13.25 20.85
N LEU A 142 0.25 12.04 20.52
CA LEU A 142 0.63 11.03 21.51
C LEU A 142 1.90 11.44 22.29
N TYR A 143 2.88 12.04 21.60
CA TYR A 143 4.09 12.56 22.23
C TYR A 143 3.81 13.70 23.21
N SER A 144 2.89 14.60 22.88
CA SER A 144 2.46 15.68 23.79
C SER A 144 1.82 15.15 25.07
N ASN A 145 1.07 14.03 24.96
CA ASN A 145 0.51 13.37 26.14
C ASN A 145 1.59 12.66 26.98
N ASN A 146 2.63 12.13 26.34
CA ASN A 146 3.75 11.44 27.00
C ASN A 146 5.07 11.70 26.27
N PRO A 147 5.90 12.68 26.70
CA PRO A 147 7.21 12.96 26.07
C PRO A 147 8.25 11.83 26.14
N LYS A 148 8.03 10.83 26.98
CA LYS A 148 8.91 9.65 27.09
C LYS A 148 8.47 8.48 26.22
N ILE A 149 7.39 8.66 25.45
CA ILE A 149 6.79 7.62 24.61
C ILE A 149 7.79 6.96 23.68
N LYS A 150 7.73 5.64 23.53
CA LYS A 150 8.54 4.85 22.62
C LYS A 150 7.69 4.31 21.49
N ILE A 151 8.07 4.63 20.27
CA ILE A 151 7.31 4.39 19.05
C ILE A 151 8.12 3.52 18.08
N LEU A 152 7.50 2.51 17.50
CA LEU A 152 8.05 1.76 16.38
C LEU A 152 7.14 1.93 15.15
N ILE A 153 7.72 2.41 14.05
CA ILE A 153 7.06 2.44 12.74
C ILE A 153 7.64 1.33 11.89
N ILE A 154 6.77 0.43 11.43
CA ILE A 154 7.14 -0.64 10.49
C ILE A 154 6.69 -0.23 9.09
N VAL A 155 7.65 -0.14 8.16
CA VAL A 155 7.37 0.14 6.74
C VAL A 155 7.77 -1.06 5.87
N PRO A 156 7.21 -1.20 4.66
CA PRO A 156 7.46 -2.36 3.78
C PRO A 156 8.92 -2.57 3.40
N ASP A 157 9.63 -1.52 3.03
CA ASP A 157 10.96 -1.61 2.43
C ASP A 157 11.90 -0.46 2.88
N LEU A 158 13.17 -0.56 2.47
CA LEU A 158 14.21 0.39 2.83
C LEU A 158 13.99 1.79 2.22
N GLY A 159 13.42 1.87 1.02
CA GLY A 159 13.10 3.14 0.37
C GLY A 159 12.10 3.95 1.20
N LEU A 160 11.07 3.26 1.73
CA LEU A 160 10.07 3.89 2.61
C LEU A 160 10.63 4.27 3.99
N VAL A 161 11.64 3.55 4.54
CA VAL A 161 12.34 4.02 5.76
C VAL A 161 12.95 5.39 5.54
N ASN A 162 13.71 5.55 4.45
CA ASN A 162 14.37 6.81 4.13
C ASN A 162 13.34 7.92 3.80
N GLN A 163 12.29 7.59 3.06
CA GLN A 163 11.24 8.54 2.73
C GLN A 163 10.52 9.03 4.00
N THR A 164 10.04 8.12 4.84
CA THR A 164 9.34 8.50 6.10
C THR A 164 10.23 9.35 6.99
N TYR A 165 11.52 9.02 7.08
CA TYR A 165 12.47 9.80 7.83
C TYR A 165 12.64 11.22 7.28
N ASN A 166 12.78 11.36 5.95
CA ASN A 166 12.91 12.66 5.30
C ASN A 166 11.62 13.48 5.37
N ASP A 167 10.46 12.80 5.23
CA ASP A 167 9.15 13.43 5.39
C ASP A 167 9.00 14.00 6.82
N PHE A 168 9.45 13.28 7.86
CA PHE A 168 9.40 13.76 9.25
C PHE A 168 10.33 14.97 9.48
N LEU A 169 11.50 15.00 8.84
CA LEU A 169 12.36 16.19 8.83
C LEU A 169 11.67 17.36 8.16
N GLU A 170 11.08 17.14 6.99
CA GLU A 170 10.36 18.17 6.22
C GLU A 170 9.13 18.70 6.99
N TYR A 171 8.42 17.83 7.71
CA TYR A 171 7.24 18.20 8.49
C TYR A 171 7.58 18.93 9.79
N ASN A 172 8.85 18.98 10.18
CA ASN A 172 9.31 19.57 11.44
C ASN A 172 8.72 18.88 12.69
N VAL A 173 8.79 17.54 12.70
CA VAL A 173 8.35 16.74 13.85
C VAL A 173 9.21 17.04 15.08
N LEU A 174 8.60 17.27 16.24
CA LEU A 174 9.30 17.76 17.44
C LEU A 174 9.97 16.66 18.27
N PHE A 175 9.52 15.41 18.19
CA PHE A 175 10.14 14.31 18.92
C PHE A 175 11.37 13.78 18.20
N LYS A 176 12.30 13.20 18.95
CA LYS A 176 13.52 12.59 18.39
C LYS A 176 13.18 11.29 17.66
N PHE A 177 13.64 11.14 16.42
CA PHE A 177 13.41 9.94 15.61
C PHE A 177 14.67 9.46 14.91
N THR A 178 14.73 8.17 14.60
CA THR A 178 15.88 7.49 14.00
C THR A 178 15.45 6.42 13.01
N ARG A 179 16.39 6.01 12.15
CA ARG A 179 16.19 4.90 11.20
C ARG A 179 16.87 3.64 11.72
N TRP A 180 16.25 2.51 11.47
CA TRP A 180 16.87 1.20 11.66
C TRP A 180 16.92 0.43 10.35
N THR A 181 18.12 0.15 9.87
CA THR A 181 18.36 -0.56 8.60
C THR A 181 19.51 -1.55 8.79
N GLY A 182 19.81 -2.38 7.79
CA GLY A 182 20.97 -3.27 7.84
C GLY A 182 22.33 -2.56 8.04
N LYS A 183 22.40 -1.27 7.68
CA LYS A 183 23.63 -0.45 7.81
C LYS A 183 23.56 0.55 8.98
N ILE A 184 22.40 0.91 9.47
CA ILE A 184 22.19 1.94 10.50
C ILE A 184 21.54 1.26 11.70
N LYS A 185 22.25 1.27 12.85
CA LYS A 185 21.67 0.84 14.14
C LYS A 185 20.72 1.91 14.67
N PRO A 186 19.63 1.54 15.34
CA PRO A 186 18.70 2.51 15.92
C PRO A 186 19.35 3.22 17.12
N ASP A 187 19.08 4.50 17.26
CA ASP A 187 19.35 5.22 18.50
C ASP A 187 18.21 4.95 19.49
N LEU A 188 18.46 4.14 20.51
CA LEU A 188 17.45 3.75 21.50
C LEU A 188 17.05 4.91 22.44
N THR A 189 17.78 6.03 22.41
CA THR A 189 17.35 7.25 23.14
C THR A 189 16.24 7.99 22.41
N ALA A 190 16.08 7.75 21.10
CA ALA A 190 15.01 8.37 20.31
C ALA A 190 13.62 7.90 20.77
N ASN A 191 12.63 8.77 20.57
CA ASN A 191 11.23 8.46 20.80
C ASN A 191 10.70 7.51 19.73
N CYS A 192 11.11 7.71 18.48
CA CYS A 192 10.57 6.96 17.35
C CYS A 192 11.67 6.26 16.55
N ILE A 193 11.48 4.97 16.29
CA ILE A 193 12.35 4.17 15.43
C ILE A 193 11.55 3.78 14.18
N ILE A 194 12.08 4.11 13.01
CA ILE A 194 11.51 3.76 11.70
C ILE A 194 12.32 2.58 11.14
N ALA A 195 11.67 1.43 10.95
CA ALA A 195 12.31 0.20 10.52
C ALA A 195 11.57 -0.49 9.38
N ASN A 196 12.29 -1.15 8.48
CA ASN A 196 11.64 -1.99 7.48
C ASN A 196 11.39 -3.41 8.01
N ARG A 197 10.45 -4.11 7.36
CA ARG A 197 10.11 -5.49 7.72
C ARG A 197 11.30 -6.44 7.70
N GLY A 198 12.24 -6.25 6.75
CA GLY A 198 13.40 -7.13 6.59
C GLY A 198 14.33 -7.12 7.80
N ILE A 199 14.69 -5.93 8.30
CA ILE A 199 15.56 -5.83 9.48
C ILE A 199 14.87 -6.39 10.72
N LEU A 200 13.58 -6.11 10.88
CA LEU A 200 12.81 -6.65 12.01
C LEU A 200 12.73 -8.18 11.95
N GLN A 201 12.49 -8.78 10.79
CA GLN A 201 12.44 -10.24 10.65
C GLN A 201 13.75 -10.94 10.99
N SER A 202 14.89 -10.27 10.78
CA SER A 202 16.21 -10.81 11.05
C SER A 202 16.72 -10.53 12.48
N GLN A 203 16.26 -9.45 13.11
CA GLN A 203 16.82 -8.92 14.36
C GLN A 203 15.83 -8.86 15.53
N PHE A 204 14.55 -9.25 15.33
CA PHE A 204 13.50 -9.10 16.33
C PHE A 204 13.85 -9.81 17.65
N ASP A 205 14.23 -11.09 17.56
CA ASP A 205 14.49 -11.91 18.74
C ASP A 205 15.80 -11.50 19.47
N ASN A 206 16.64 -10.67 18.84
CA ASN A 206 17.90 -10.14 19.40
C ASN A 206 17.74 -8.73 20.01
N ASN A 207 16.52 -8.19 20.04
CA ASN A 207 16.26 -6.81 20.45
C ASN A 207 15.09 -6.74 21.43
N ASP A 208 15.34 -6.99 22.69
CA ASP A 208 14.31 -7.04 23.74
C ASP A 208 13.57 -5.71 23.93
N TRP A 209 14.18 -4.57 23.61
CA TRP A 209 13.55 -3.25 23.69
C TRP A 209 12.26 -3.14 22.88
N ILE A 210 12.11 -3.92 21.80
CA ILE A 210 10.91 -3.93 20.95
C ILE A 210 9.66 -4.34 21.74
N LYS A 211 9.82 -5.13 22.80
CA LYS A 211 8.72 -5.56 23.67
C LYS A 211 8.17 -4.41 24.53
N TYR A 212 8.95 -3.35 24.72
CA TYR A 212 8.64 -2.24 25.62
C TYR A 212 8.26 -0.95 24.90
N ILE A 213 7.89 -1.03 23.64
CA ILE A 213 7.36 0.11 22.89
C ILE A 213 5.93 0.41 23.32
N ASP A 214 5.58 1.69 23.37
CA ASP A 214 4.26 2.17 23.76
C ASP A 214 3.31 2.24 22.56
N VAL A 215 3.83 2.52 21.36
CA VAL A 215 3.04 2.68 20.12
C VAL A 215 3.67 1.91 18.97
N LEU A 216 2.87 1.10 18.32
CA LEU A 216 3.22 0.44 17.06
C LEU A 216 2.43 1.04 15.91
N VAL A 217 3.12 1.47 14.87
CA VAL A 217 2.52 1.87 13.59
C VAL A 217 2.98 0.91 12.50
N VAL A 218 2.05 0.38 11.71
CA VAL A 218 2.36 -0.50 10.58
C VAL A 218 1.84 0.14 9.30
N ASP A 219 2.74 0.68 8.50
CA ASP A 219 2.39 1.20 7.18
C ASP A 219 2.23 0.05 6.17
N GLU A 220 1.31 0.22 5.23
CA GLU A 220 0.84 -0.80 4.29
C GLU A 220 0.48 -2.12 5.02
N CYS A 221 -0.35 -2.00 6.06
CA CYS A 221 -0.70 -3.08 6.98
C CYS A 221 -1.45 -4.24 6.30
N HIS A 222 -2.03 -4.06 5.10
CA HIS A 222 -2.59 -5.15 4.28
C HIS A 222 -1.56 -6.24 3.95
N THR A 223 -0.27 -5.95 4.12
CA THR A 223 0.81 -6.90 3.90
C THR A 223 1.07 -7.83 5.09
N ILE A 224 0.38 -7.66 6.22
CA ILE A 224 0.42 -8.57 7.36
C ILE A 224 -0.41 -9.82 7.04
N LYS A 225 0.26 -10.86 6.56
CA LYS A 225 -0.39 -12.14 6.22
C LYS A 225 -0.23 -13.13 7.37
N LYS A 226 -1.24 -13.99 7.59
CA LYS A 226 -1.24 -15.03 8.64
C LYS A 226 0.03 -15.89 8.60
N SER A 227 0.56 -16.17 7.41
CA SER A 227 1.73 -17.02 7.20
C SER A 227 3.08 -16.31 7.40
N ASN A 228 3.12 -14.98 7.49
CA ASN A 228 4.40 -14.26 7.48
C ASN A 228 4.93 -13.95 8.90
N LYS A 229 6.25 -13.74 9.00
CA LYS A 229 6.93 -13.42 10.27
C LYS A 229 6.44 -12.11 10.88
N VAL A 230 6.05 -11.11 10.07
CA VAL A 230 5.53 -9.81 10.55
C VAL A 230 4.29 -10.00 11.40
N SER A 231 3.39 -10.90 10.99
CA SER A 231 2.19 -11.25 11.74
C SER A 231 2.52 -11.76 13.16
N LYS A 232 3.55 -12.60 13.28
CA LYS A 232 4.03 -13.11 14.57
C LYS A 232 4.68 -12.02 15.42
N MET A 233 5.46 -11.13 14.79
CA MET A 233 6.13 -10.02 15.48
C MET A 233 5.12 -9.02 16.07
N VAL A 234 4.09 -8.64 15.28
CA VAL A 234 3.04 -7.72 15.76
C VAL A 234 2.32 -8.26 17.00
N ASN A 235 2.18 -9.59 17.12
CA ASN A 235 1.62 -10.22 18.34
C ASN A 235 2.57 -10.14 19.53
N LYS A 236 3.86 -10.36 19.31
CA LYS A 236 4.88 -10.30 20.39
C LYS A 236 5.13 -8.89 20.93
N ILE A 237 4.65 -7.87 20.26
CA ILE A 237 4.74 -6.49 20.73
C ILE A 237 3.55 -6.23 21.66
N HIS A 238 3.83 -6.12 22.97
CA HIS A 238 2.82 -5.98 24.01
C HIS A 238 2.45 -4.51 24.23
N THR A 239 1.92 -3.86 23.18
CA THR A 239 1.30 -2.55 23.34
C THR A 239 -0.17 -2.59 22.97
N PHE A 240 -0.94 -1.75 23.64
CA PHE A 240 -2.32 -1.50 23.27
C PHE A 240 -2.39 -0.67 21.97
N ASN A 241 -1.55 0.35 21.85
CA ASN A 241 -1.60 1.34 20.78
C ASN A 241 -1.00 0.79 19.49
N LYS A 242 -1.83 0.14 18.68
CA LYS A 242 -1.45 -0.44 17.39
C LYS A 242 -2.25 0.20 16.28
N PHE A 243 -1.58 0.93 15.42
CA PHE A 243 -2.21 1.59 14.27
C PHE A 243 -1.73 0.98 12.96
N GLY A 244 -2.66 0.67 12.08
CA GLY A 244 -2.39 0.27 10.71
C GLY A 244 -2.75 1.37 9.74
N LEU A 245 -1.92 1.60 8.74
CA LEU A 245 -2.26 2.46 7.60
C LEU A 245 -2.21 1.65 6.32
N THR A 246 -3.19 1.89 5.45
CA THR A 246 -3.22 1.22 4.14
C THR A 246 -4.17 1.96 3.20
N GLY A 247 -3.99 1.79 1.89
CA GLY A 247 -4.97 2.23 0.89
C GLY A 247 -6.09 1.20 0.68
N THR A 248 -5.80 -0.08 0.91
CA THR A 248 -6.72 -1.20 0.67
C THR A 248 -6.54 -2.27 1.74
N LEU A 249 -7.59 -3.00 2.04
CA LEU A 249 -7.51 -4.24 2.81
C LEU A 249 -7.36 -5.45 1.87
N PRO A 250 -6.90 -6.61 2.37
CA PRO A 250 -6.93 -7.84 1.59
C PRO A 250 -8.35 -8.19 1.14
N ASP A 251 -8.52 -8.73 -0.07
CA ASP A 251 -9.82 -9.20 -0.57
C ASP A 251 -10.27 -10.48 0.15
N ASP A 252 -9.32 -11.30 0.59
CA ASP A 252 -9.56 -12.54 1.30
C ASP A 252 -9.99 -12.28 2.76
N LYS A 253 -11.19 -12.73 3.13
CA LYS A 253 -11.78 -12.50 4.45
C LYS A 253 -10.93 -13.02 5.62
N PRO A 254 -10.32 -14.21 5.58
CA PRO A 254 -9.37 -14.67 6.58
C PRO A 254 -8.16 -13.76 6.78
N GLU A 255 -7.62 -13.20 5.71
CA GLU A 255 -6.51 -12.24 5.81
C GLU A 255 -6.98 -10.88 6.34
N GLN A 256 -8.23 -10.43 6.02
CA GLN A 256 -8.82 -9.26 6.68
C GLN A 256 -8.91 -9.46 8.19
N TRP A 257 -9.47 -10.60 8.65
CA TRP A 257 -9.54 -10.91 10.08
C TRP A 257 -8.16 -10.97 10.74
N ASN A 258 -7.14 -11.47 10.02
CA ASN A 258 -5.78 -11.48 10.55
C ASN A 258 -5.24 -10.06 10.77
N VAL A 259 -5.46 -9.14 9.84
CA VAL A 259 -5.02 -7.73 9.97
C VAL A 259 -5.82 -7.01 11.05
N ILE A 260 -7.15 -7.10 10.99
CA ILE A 260 -8.07 -6.47 11.96
C ILE A 260 -7.81 -7.03 13.37
N GLY A 261 -7.68 -8.35 13.49
CA GLY A 261 -7.43 -8.99 14.77
C GLY A 261 -6.18 -8.49 15.49
N LYS A 262 -5.14 -8.12 14.74
CA LYS A 262 -3.88 -7.63 15.29
C LYS A 262 -3.85 -6.13 15.58
N LEU A 263 -4.46 -5.35 14.71
CA LEU A 263 -4.38 -3.88 14.77
C LEU A 263 -5.64 -3.22 15.32
N GLY A 264 -6.79 -3.86 15.19
CA GLY A 264 -8.10 -3.31 15.48
C GLY A 264 -8.95 -3.09 14.23
N LYS A 265 -10.21 -2.72 14.42
CA LYS A 265 -11.15 -2.43 13.32
C LYS A 265 -10.66 -1.27 12.44
N VAL A 266 -11.29 -1.13 11.28
CA VAL A 266 -11.14 0.10 10.47
C VAL A 266 -11.85 1.23 11.23
N ILE A 267 -11.07 2.22 11.66
CA ILE A 267 -11.55 3.37 12.42
C ILE A 267 -11.78 4.60 11.53
N TYR A 268 -11.14 4.63 10.38
CA TYR A 268 -11.33 5.67 9.38
C TYR A 268 -11.17 5.08 7.97
N ASP A 269 -12.06 5.46 7.05
CA ASP A 269 -12.03 4.99 5.66
C ASP A 269 -12.31 6.15 4.69
N LYS A 270 -11.34 6.47 3.84
CA LYS A 270 -11.52 7.42 2.74
C LYS A 270 -10.68 6.97 1.55
N ASP A 271 -11.36 6.47 0.53
CA ASP A 271 -10.71 5.92 -0.65
C ASP A 271 -10.20 7.01 -1.62
N SER A 272 -9.39 6.59 -2.60
CA SER A 272 -8.83 7.53 -3.60
C SER A 272 -9.90 8.18 -4.47
N TYR A 273 -11.05 7.53 -4.67
CA TYR A 273 -12.16 8.08 -5.43
C TYR A 273 -12.82 9.25 -4.70
N GLN A 274 -13.11 9.09 -3.40
CA GLN A 274 -13.65 10.15 -2.55
C GLN A 274 -12.69 11.34 -2.51
N LEU A 275 -11.38 11.09 -2.37
CA LEU A 275 -10.36 12.14 -2.38
C LEU A 275 -10.30 12.90 -3.71
N ARG A 276 -10.58 12.23 -4.85
CA ARG A 276 -10.69 12.89 -6.16
C ARG A 276 -11.98 13.72 -6.29
N LEU A 277 -13.12 13.19 -5.83
CA LEU A 277 -14.38 13.91 -5.85
C LEU A 277 -14.33 15.21 -5.05
N GLU A 278 -13.63 15.19 -3.91
CA GLU A 278 -13.45 16.35 -3.04
C GLU A 278 -12.26 17.23 -3.47
N SER A 279 -11.69 17.00 -4.64
CA SER A 279 -10.58 17.78 -5.21
C SER A 279 -9.29 17.78 -4.37
N TYR A 280 -9.09 16.77 -3.50
CA TYR A 280 -7.82 16.60 -2.78
C TYR A 280 -6.75 15.92 -3.62
N LEU A 281 -7.15 15.20 -4.66
CA LEU A 281 -6.26 14.55 -5.62
C LEU A 281 -6.60 14.99 -7.04
N THR A 282 -5.59 14.98 -7.89
CA THR A 282 -5.75 15.21 -9.32
C THR A 282 -6.63 14.13 -9.96
N ASN A 283 -7.54 14.51 -10.83
CA ASN A 283 -8.33 13.56 -11.61
C ASN A 283 -7.43 12.76 -12.56
N VAL A 284 -7.81 11.50 -12.78
CA VAL A 284 -7.08 10.57 -13.66
C VAL A 284 -7.95 10.24 -14.88
N ASP A 285 -7.34 10.30 -16.05
CA ASP A 285 -7.93 9.90 -17.32
C ASP A 285 -7.06 8.79 -17.94
N ILE A 286 -7.60 7.56 -18.02
CA ILE A 286 -6.86 6.42 -18.56
C ILE A 286 -7.21 6.20 -20.02
N LYS A 287 -6.20 6.16 -20.88
CA LYS A 287 -6.32 5.78 -22.29
C LYS A 287 -5.66 4.43 -22.52
N VAL A 288 -6.47 3.40 -22.70
CA VAL A 288 -5.98 2.06 -23.04
C VAL A 288 -5.85 1.97 -24.55
N ILE A 289 -4.64 1.77 -25.01
CA ILE A 289 -4.32 1.65 -26.45
C ILE A 289 -4.08 0.18 -26.75
N ASN A 290 -5.05 -0.45 -27.40
CA ASN A 290 -4.92 -1.81 -27.87
C ASN A 290 -4.06 -1.87 -29.13
N ILE A 291 -2.90 -2.51 -29.07
CA ILE A 291 -1.97 -2.62 -30.19
C ILE A 291 -2.11 -4.00 -30.83
N GLY A 292 -2.56 -4.01 -32.08
CA GLY A 292 -2.61 -5.21 -32.92
C GLY A 292 -1.40 -5.31 -33.82
N TYR A 293 -0.79 -6.49 -33.89
CA TYR A 293 0.41 -6.75 -34.69
C TYR A 293 0.08 -7.60 -35.92
N LYS A 294 0.78 -7.35 -37.01
CA LYS A 294 0.73 -8.17 -38.22
C LYS A 294 1.39 -9.52 -37.96
N ASP A 295 2.61 -9.48 -37.41
CA ASP A 295 3.34 -10.66 -37.02
C ASP A 295 3.19 -10.94 -35.54
N LYS A 296 3.17 -12.21 -35.16
CA LYS A 296 3.09 -12.65 -33.75
C LYS A 296 4.34 -13.41 -33.35
N PRO A 297 4.79 -13.33 -32.10
CA PRO A 297 5.92 -14.11 -31.63
C PRO A 297 5.63 -15.61 -31.79
N LEU A 298 6.62 -16.38 -32.24
CA LEU A 298 6.50 -17.81 -32.38
C LEU A 298 6.30 -18.48 -31.02
N VAL A 299 5.20 -19.22 -30.90
CA VAL A 299 4.90 -20.01 -29.70
C VAL A 299 5.59 -21.39 -29.89
N VAL A 300 6.66 -21.63 -29.13
CA VAL A 300 7.36 -22.93 -29.16
C VAL A 300 6.86 -23.76 -27.97
N SER A 301 6.48 -25.01 -28.25
CA SER A 301 6.07 -25.98 -27.23
C SER A 301 7.21 -26.21 -26.22
N GLY A 302 6.97 -26.09 -24.93
CA GLY A 302 7.95 -26.28 -23.85
C GLY A 302 8.86 -25.09 -23.56
N SER A 303 8.76 -23.95 -24.27
CA SER A 303 9.50 -22.71 -24.00
C SER A 303 8.75 -21.74 -23.08
N ASN A 304 9.48 -20.78 -22.50
CA ASN A 304 8.87 -19.68 -21.74
C ASN A 304 8.24 -18.66 -22.71
N ASN A 305 7.06 -18.98 -23.22
CA ASN A 305 6.31 -18.17 -24.19
C ASN A 305 5.99 -16.74 -23.69
N PHE A 306 5.94 -16.52 -22.38
CA PHE A 306 5.80 -15.19 -21.81
C PHE A 306 7.04 -14.32 -22.07
N LYS A 307 8.23 -14.89 -21.91
CA LYS A 307 9.47 -14.16 -22.21
C LYS A 307 9.57 -13.82 -23.69
N ALA A 308 9.23 -14.75 -24.57
CA ALA A 308 9.23 -14.50 -26.01
C ALA A 308 8.27 -13.37 -26.41
N GLU A 309 7.09 -13.30 -25.76
CA GLU A 309 6.14 -12.20 -25.97
C GLU A 309 6.70 -10.86 -25.46
N LEU A 310 7.38 -10.84 -24.31
CA LEU A 310 8.04 -9.64 -23.79
C LEU A 310 9.17 -9.17 -24.71
N ASP A 311 10.05 -10.07 -25.14
CA ASP A 311 11.14 -9.75 -26.04
C ASP A 311 10.61 -9.17 -27.36
N PHE A 312 9.51 -9.74 -27.90
CA PHE A 312 8.85 -9.23 -29.09
C PHE A 312 8.35 -7.79 -28.90
N ILE A 313 7.60 -7.47 -27.82
CA ILE A 313 7.05 -6.13 -27.61
C ILE A 313 8.14 -5.10 -27.34
N TYR A 314 9.29 -5.48 -26.80
CA TYR A 314 10.39 -4.56 -26.50
C TYR A 314 11.19 -4.16 -27.74
N THR A 315 11.28 -5.05 -28.73
CA THR A 315 12.03 -4.84 -29.97
C THR A 315 11.16 -4.46 -31.18
N ASN A 316 9.83 -4.44 -30.99
CA ASN A 316 8.91 -4.18 -32.09
C ASN A 316 8.88 -2.70 -32.47
N ASN A 317 9.36 -2.38 -33.67
CA ASN A 317 9.48 -1.02 -34.20
C ASN A 317 8.12 -0.30 -34.31
N PHE A 318 7.06 -1.02 -34.74
CA PHE A 318 5.74 -0.43 -34.84
C PHE A 318 5.25 0.07 -33.46
N ARG A 319 5.42 -0.75 -32.43
CA ARG A 319 5.07 -0.40 -31.06
C ARG A 319 5.86 0.80 -30.55
N ASN A 320 7.17 0.82 -30.75
CA ASN A 320 8.03 1.91 -30.32
C ASN A 320 7.69 3.21 -31.08
N ASN A 321 7.32 3.13 -32.37
CA ASN A 321 6.80 4.25 -33.12
C ASN A 321 5.46 4.80 -32.58
N VAL A 322 4.56 3.92 -32.11
CA VAL A 322 3.32 4.37 -31.43
C VAL A 322 3.68 5.16 -30.16
N ILE A 323 4.63 4.70 -29.35
CA ILE A 323 5.13 5.41 -28.17
C ILE A 323 5.70 6.78 -28.57
N LYS A 324 6.59 6.81 -29.57
CA LYS A 324 7.22 8.03 -30.08
C LYS A 324 6.16 9.05 -30.56
N ASN A 325 5.18 8.61 -31.33
CA ASN A 325 4.09 9.46 -31.83
C ASN A 325 3.21 10.04 -30.72
N ILE A 326 2.98 9.30 -29.65
CA ILE A 326 2.23 9.83 -28.49
C ILE A 326 3.06 10.89 -27.77
N CYS A 327 4.34 10.61 -27.53
CA CYS A 327 5.25 11.51 -26.83
C CYS A 327 5.52 12.81 -27.62
N SER A 328 5.63 12.74 -28.96
CA SER A 328 5.86 13.91 -29.79
C SER A 328 4.68 14.90 -29.81
N LYS A 329 3.46 14.37 -29.69
CA LYS A 329 2.22 15.17 -29.69
C LYS A 329 1.81 15.69 -28.31
N PHE A 330 2.50 15.28 -27.25
CA PHE A 330 2.14 15.63 -25.89
C PHE A 330 3.03 16.78 -25.38
N ASN A 331 2.44 17.92 -25.08
CA ASN A 331 3.16 19.20 -24.79
C ASN A 331 3.41 19.44 -23.30
N ASN A 332 3.63 18.41 -22.51
CA ASN A 332 3.93 18.53 -21.08
C ASN A 332 4.84 17.38 -20.61
N ASN A 333 5.23 17.41 -19.35
CA ASN A 333 6.09 16.40 -18.75
C ASN A 333 5.47 15.01 -18.77
N SER A 334 6.23 14.08 -19.30
CA SER A 334 5.86 12.69 -19.49
C SER A 334 6.79 11.76 -18.72
N LEU A 335 6.23 10.75 -18.06
CA LEU A 335 6.96 9.67 -17.43
C LEU A 335 6.66 8.37 -18.15
N ILE A 336 7.68 7.70 -18.67
CA ILE A 336 7.57 6.42 -19.35
C ILE A 336 8.15 5.34 -18.46
N LEU A 337 7.34 4.36 -18.06
CA LEU A 337 7.73 3.29 -17.18
C LEU A 337 8.08 2.01 -17.96
N VAL A 338 9.30 1.53 -17.76
CA VAL A 338 9.84 0.31 -18.38
C VAL A 338 10.27 -0.70 -17.32
N ASN A 339 10.27 -1.99 -17.69
CA ASN A 339 10.71 -3.07 -16.80
C ASN A 339 12.04 -3.70 -17.24
N HIS A 340 12.52 -3.36 -18.42
CA HIS A 340 13.74 -3.91 -19.01
C HIS A 340 14.68 -2.79 -19.46
N LEU A 341 15.96 -2.87 -19.08
CA LEU A 341 16.94 -1.82 -19.36
C LEU A 341 17.14 -1.62 -20.88
N ALA A 342 17.30 -2.70 -21.63
CA ALA A 342 17.50 -2.59 -23.09
C ALA A 342 16.30 -1.96 -23.79
N HIS A 343 15.07 -2.20 -23.35
CA HIS A 343 13.90 -1.50 -23.87
C HIS A 343 13.93 0.00 -23.51
N GLY A 344 14.37 0.33 -22.30
CA GLY A 344 14.55 1.71 -21.89
C GLY A 344 15.62 2.43 -22.69
N ASP A 345 16.74 1.77 -23.02
CA ASP A 345 17.80 2.32 -23.89
C ASP A 345 17.28 2.57 -25.30
N ALA A 346 16.59 1.59 -25.92
CA ALA A 346 16.01 1.73 -27.25
C ALA A 346 15.00 2.90 -27.31
N LEU A 347 14.12 3.02 -26.31
CA LEU A 347 13.19 4.14 -26.23
C LEU A 347 13.91 5.47 -26.00
N PHE A 348 15.01 5.48 -25.25
CA PHE A 348 15.79 6.70 -25.04
C PHE A 348 16.40 7.19 -26.35
N ASP A 349 16.98 6.29 -27.15
CA ASP A 349 17.56 6.63 -28.44
C ASP A 349 16.49 7.16 -29.42
N ASP A 350 15.34 6.48 -29.50
CA ASP A 350 14.22 6.87 -30.35
C ASP A 350 13.59 8.22 -29.97
N LEU A 351 13.35 8.42 -28.67
CA LEU A 351 12.67 9.62 -28.18
C LEU A 351 13.58 10.84 -28.12
N SER A 352 14.90 10.64 -27.98
CA SER A 352 15.90 11.72 -28.04
C SER A 352 15.97 12.41 -29.40
N GLN A 353 15.38 11.80 -30.44
CA GLN A 353 15.25 12.38 -31.78
C GLN A 353 14.02 13.30 -31.93
N ILE A 354 13.20 13.46 -30.88
CA ILE A 354 12.04 14.37 -30.92
C ILE A 354 12.53 15.79 -30.68
N ASP A 355 12.30 16.67 -31.68
CA ASP A 355 12.63 18.06 -31.56
C ASP A 355 11.91 18.74 -30.37
N ASN A 356 12.61 19.68 -29.74
CA ASN A 356 12.10 20.48 -28.61
C ASN A 356 11.74 19.69 -27.34
N LYS A 357 12.18 18.43 -27.19
CA LYS A 357 11.99 17.63 -25.99
C LYS A 357 13.33 17.30 -25.32
N LYS A 358 13.38 17.40 -23.99
CA LYS A 358 14.51 16.91 -23.19
C LYS A 358 14.19 15.51 -22.68
N VAL A 359 14.99 14.52 -23.07
CA VAL A 359 14.77 13.12 -22.70
C VAL A 359 15.81 12.69 -21.67
N TYR A 360 15.36 11.98 -20.64
CA TYR A 360 16.21 11.43 -19.58
C TYR A 360 15.86 9.97 -19.32
N PHE A 361 16.86 9.14 -19.07
CA PHE A 361 16.65 7.77 -18.63
C PHE A 361 17.22 7.53 -17.22
N VAL A 362 16.34 7.22 -16.25
CA VAL A 362 16.70 6.92 -14.86
C VAL A 362 16.87 5.42 -14.70
N LYS A 363 18.12 4.95 -14.73
CA LYS A 363 18.51 3.56 -14.48
C LYS A 363 18.77 3.34 -12.99
N GLY A 364 18.71 2.06 -12.53
CA GLY A 364 18.97 1.68 -11.13
C GLY A 364 20.35 2.07 -10.61
N GLU A 365 21.33 2.14 -11.49
CA GLU A 365 22.73 2.51 -11.20
C GLU A 365 22.94 4.04 -11.15
N VAL A 366 21.92 4.85 -11.46
CA VAL A 366 22.03 6.30 -11.40
C VAL A 366 22.16 6.76 -9.95
N GLU A 367 23.19 7.51 -9.64
CA GLU A 367 23.44 8.12 -8.34
C GLU A 367 22.23 8.93 -7.84
N VAL A 368 22.02 8.94 -6.53
CA VAL A 368 20.90 9.66 -5.90
C VAL A 368 20.86 11.12 -6.33
N ASP A 369 22.01 11.77 -6.46
CA ASP A 369 22.13 13.17 -6.87
C ASP A 369 21.60 13.42 -8.30
N LYS A 370 21.80 12.47 -9.21
CA LYS A 370 21.26 12.58 -10.59
C LYS A 370 19.75 12.45 -10.62
N ARG A 371 19.18 11.60 -9.76
CA ARG A 371 17.71 11.46 -9.61
C ARG A 371 17.07 12.74 -9.09
N GLU A 372 17.66 13.34 -8.09
CA GLU A 372 17.18 14.64 -7.56
C GLU A 372 17.32 15.77 -8.58
N LYS A 373 18.38 15.79 -9.39
CA LYS A 373 18.53 16.74 -10.52
C LYS A 373 17.43 16.55 -11.56
N ILE A 374 17.13 15.31 -11.98
CA ILE A 374 16.06 15.02 -12.93
C ILE A 374 14.71 15.46 -12.36
N LYS A 375 14.44 15.15 -11.10
CA LYS A 375 13.23 15.60 -10.38
C LYS A 375 13.12 17.13 -10.46
N LYS A 376 14.17 17.86 -10.09
CA LYS A 376 14.21 19.31 -10.13
C LYS A 376 13.96 19.84 -11.55
N ILE A 377 14.60 19.24 -12.59
CA ILE A 377 14.40 19.62 -13.99
C ILE A 377 12.92 19.43 -14.40
N MET A 378 12.31 18.31 -14.04
CA MET A 378 10.90 18.06 -14.37
C MET A 378 9.94 18.98 -13.62
N GLU A 379 10.28 19.40 -12.39
CA GLU A 379 9.45 20.32 -11.61
C GLU A 379 9.54 21.77 -12.11
N THR A 380 10.67 22.14 -12.71
CA THR A 380 10.91 23.53 -13.17
C THR A 380 10.72 23.74 -14.68
N ASN A 381 10.60 22.66 -15.46
CA ASN A 381 10.44 22.73 -16.92
C ASN A 381 9.20 21.96 -17.37
N ASN A 382 8.69 22.34 -18.53
CA ASN A 382 7.68 21.59 -19.29
C ASN A 382 8.36 20.86 -20.46
N ASP A 383 7.64 19.94 -21.09
CA ASP A 383 8.10 19.18 -22.27
C ASP A 383 9.29 18.23 -22.03
N VAL A 384 9.45 17.77 -20.81
CA VAL A 384 10.44 16.75 -20.43
C VAL A 384 9.85 15.35 -20.54
N ILE A 385 10.60 14.44 -21.15
CA ILE A 385 10.31 13.02 -21.19
C ILE A 385 11.29 12.32 -20.26
N CYS A 386 10.78 11.68 -19.19
CA CYS A 386 11.59 10.86 -18.31
C CYS A 386 11.22 9.38 -18.50
N ILE A 387 12.19 8.56 -18.90
CA ILE A 387 12.08 7.10 -18.91
C ILE A 387 12.60 6.61 -17.57
N ALA A 388 11.89 5.71 -16.92
CA ALA A 388 12.30 5.18 -15.63
C ALA A 388 11.97 3.69 -15.49
N MET A 389 12.82 2.96 -14.79
CA MET A 389 12.50 1.58 -14.39
C MET A 389 11.35 1.61 -13.39
N SER A 390 10.31 0.80 -13.62
CA SER A 390 9.12 0.74 -12.76
C SER A 390 9.46 0.43 -11.29
N SER A 391 10.50 -0.38 -11.03
CA SER A 391 11.00 -0.69 -9.70
C SER A 391 11.57 0.53 -8.97
N ILE A 392 12.26 1.41 -9.69
CA ILE A 392 12.86 2.63 -9.11
C ILE A 392 11.77 3.64 -8.75
N PHE A 393 10.74 3.74 -9.60
CA PHE A 393 9.64 4.67 -9.39
C PHE A 393 8.76 4.26 -8.21
N SER A 394 8.61 2.95 -7.95
CA SER A 394 7.88 2.44 -6.78
C SER A 394 8.55 2.81 -5.45
N THR A 395 9.86 3.08 -5.43
CA THR A 395 10.65 3.33 -4.22
C THR A 395 10.82 4.81 -3.83
N GLY A 396 10.07 5.75 -4.39
CA GLY A 396 10.04 7.08 -3.80
C GLY A 396 10.27 8.30 -4.68
N VAL A 397 10.26 8.20 -5.99
CA VAL A 397 10.34 9.39 -6.84
C VAL A 397 9.00 10.15 -6.80
N ASN A 398 8.99 11.31 -6.13
CA ASN A 398 7.84 12.18 -6.00
C ASN A 398 8.04 13.41 -6.88
N ILE A 399 7.41 13.43 -8.07
CA ILE A 399 7.44 14.58 -8.99
C ILE A 399 6.00 15.06 -9.16
N LYS A 400 5.73 16.29 -8.74
CA LYS A 400 4.38 16.87 -8.81
C LYS A 400 3.99 17.25 -10.23
N ASN A 401 4.94 17.74 -11.04
CA ASN A 401 4.73 18.23 -12.40
C ASN A 401 4.84 17.12 -13.45
N ILE A 402 4.13 15.98 -13.22
CA ILE A 402 3.94 14.91 -14.22
C ILE A 402 2.51 15.00 -14.75
N HIS A 403 2.35 15.17 -16.07
CA HIS A 403 1.06 15.31 -16.73
C HIS A 403 0.63 14.04 -17.46
N MET A 404 1.58 13.21 -17.91
CA MET A 404 1.33 11.91 -18.53
C MET A 404 2.22 10.84 -17.92
N ILE A 405 1.64 9.68 -17.62
CA ILE A 405 2.38 8.44 -17.29
C ILE A 405 2.05 7.41 -18.36
N MET A 406 3.07 6.83 -18.98
CA MET A 406 2.92 5.78 -19.96
C MET A 406 3.52 4.48 -19.45
N PHE A 407 2.74 3.40 -19.50
CA PHE A 407 3.22 2.05 -19.19
C PHE A 407 3.68 1.37 -20.48
N ALA A 408 4.97 1.47 -20.73
CA ALA A 408 5.60 0.93 -21.93
C ALA A 408 5.92 -0.55 -21.83
N SER A 409 5.94 -1.14 -20.63
CA SER A 409 6.22 -2.57 -20.46
C SER A 409 4.94 -3.35 -20.16
N GLY A 410 4.67 -4.40 -20.89
CA GLY A 410 3.61 -5.34 -20.56
C GLY A 410 3.82 -6.02 -19.20
N GLY A 411 2.77 -6.55 -18.58
CA GLY A 411 2.87 -7.34 -17.36
C GLY A 411 1.88 -6.99 -16.27
N LYS A 412 1.94 -7.76 -15.16
CA LYS A 412 1.06 -7.60 -13.98
C LYS A 412 1.59 -6.61 -12.94
N SER A 413 2.88 -6.27 -12.97
CA SER A 413 3.55 -5.40 -11.98
C SER A 413 2.99 -3.98 -11.92
N PHE A 414 2.23 -3.63 -12.92
CA PHE A 414 1.44 -2.42 -13.06
C PHE A 414 0.51 -2.10 -11.87
N ILE A 415 -0.05 -3.12 -11.20
CA ILE A 415 -0.93 -2.94 -10.02
C ILE A 415 -0.20 -2.18 -8.90
N ARG A 416 1.06 -2.55 -8.64
CA ARG A 416 1.91 -1.84 -7.69
C ARG A 416 2.21 -0.42 -8.15
N THR A 417 2.26 -0.21 -9.46
CA THR A 417 2.56 1.09 -10.04
C THR A 417 1.35 2.03 -9.97
N ILE A 418 0.10 1.54 -10.08
CA ILE A 418 -1.10 2.35 -9.83
C ILE A 418 -1.13 2.84 -8.37
N GLN A 419 -0.77 2.00 -7.43
CA GLN A 419 -0.59 2.41 -6.02
C GLN A 419 0.55 3.44 -5.88
N SER A 420 1.57 3.38 -6.74
CA SER A 420 2.65 4.36 -6.81
C SER A 420 2.25 5.65 -7.56
N ILE A 421 1.28 5.58 -8.44
CA ILE A 421 0.71 6.73 -9.19
C ILE A 421 0.07 7.75 -8.22
N GLY A 422 -0.40 7.34 -7.07
CA GLY A 422 -0.86 8.27 -6.04
C GLY A 422 0.13 9.39 -5.71
N ARG A 423 1.39 9.19 -6.02
CA ARG A 423 2.42 10.25 -5.93
C ARG A 423 2.35 11.25 -7.10
N GLY A 424 1.97 10.79 -8.29
CA GLY A 424 1.67 11.63 -9.45
C GLY A 424 0.28 12.28 -9.39
N LEU A 425 -0.59 11.81 -8.49
CA LEU A 425 -1.92 12.39 -8.24
C LEU A 425 -1.89 13.64 -7.36
N ARG A 426 -0.74 14.04 -6.84
CA ARG A 426 -0.63 15.27 -6.06
C ARG A 426 -1.01 16.47 -6.93
N LEU A 427 -1.77 17.38 -6.34
CA LEU A 427 -2.17 18.62 -7.00
C LEU A 427 -0.92 19.43 -7.38
N HIS A 428 -0.98 20.02 -8.55
CA HIS A 428 -0.01 21.02 -9.05
C HIS A 428 -0.79 22.09 -9.79
N GLU A 429 -0.40 23.35 -9.65
CA GLU A 429 -1.12 24.49 -10.22
C GLU A 429 -1.29 24.37 -11.75
N SER A 430 -0.30 23.79 -12.44
CA SER A 430 -0.36 23.58 -13.90
C SER A 430 -1.15 22.34 -14.32
N LYS A 431 -1.76 21.58 -13.39
CA LYS A 431 -2.30 20.24 -13.68
C LYS A 431 -3.74 20.06 -13.26
N ASN A 432 -4.65 20.06 -14.23
CA ASN A 432 -6.07 19.76 -14.00
C ASN A 432 -6.35 18.27 -13.95
N LYS A 433 -5.59 17.44 -14.69
CA LYS A 433 -5.73 15.98 -14.73
C LYS A 433 -4.41 15.29 -15.06
N LEU A 434 -4.27 14.05 -14.62
CA LEU A 434 -3.19 13.14 -15.01
C LEU A 434 -3.70 12.21 -16.11
N ILE A 435 -2.99 12.16 -17.23
CA ILE A 435 -3.26 11.21 -18.31
C ILE A 435 -2.42 9.97 -18.10
N ILE A 436 -3.06 8.81 -18.13
CA ILE A 436 -2.37 7.51 -18.10
C ILE A 436 -2.54 6.83 -19.44
N ILE A 437 -1.45 6.49 -20.08
CA ILE A 437 -1.43 5.67 -21.31
C ILE A 437 -1.08 4.24 -20.92
N ASP A 438 -2.03 3.36 -21.14
CA ASP A 438 -1.89 1.91 -20.94
C ASP A 438 -1.79 1.20 -22.28
N LEU A 439 -0.61 0.73 -22.63
CA LEU A 439 -0.39 -0.03 -23.86
C LEU A 439 -0.82 -1.49 -23.63
N ALA A 440 -1.88 -1.89 -24.32
CA ALA A 440 -2.49 -3.20 -24.25
C ALA A 440 -2.16 -3.99 -25.53
N ASP A 441 -1.09 -4.79 -25.46
CA ASP A 441 -0.65 -5.59 -26.58
C ASP A 441 -1.64 -6.73 -26.84
N LYS A 442 -2.23 -6.85 -28.06
CA LYS A 442 -3.17 -7.91 -28.48
C LYS A 442 -2.44 -9.23 -28.74
N LEU A 443 -1.71 -9.70 -27.72
CA LEU A 443 -1.00 -10.98 -27.66
C LEU A 443 -1.60 -11.83 -26.53
N LYS A 444 -1.20 -13.10 -26.41
CA LYS A 444 -1.79 -14.04 -25.46
C LYS A 444 -1.71 -13.57 -24.01
N TYR A 445 -0.52 -13.20 -23.53
CA TYR A 445 -0.32 -12.73 -22.15
C TYR A 445 -0.65 -11.25 -22.01
N GLY A 446 -0.36 -10.42 -23.02
CA GLY A 446 -0.70 -9.00 -23.06
C GLY A 446 -2.17 -8.75 -22.86
N THR A 447 -3.03 -9.45 -23.61
CA THR A 447 -4.50 -9.38 -23.47
C THR A 447 -4.95 -9.75 -22.07
N ARG A 448 -4.48 -10.89 -21.52
CA ARG A 448 -4.83 -11.35 -20.18
C ARG A 448 -4.41 -10.35 -19.09
N HIS A 449 -3.26 -9.73 -19.25
CA HIS A 449 -2.77 -8.73 -18.30
C HIS A 449 -3.55 -7.41 -18.41
N SER A 450 -3.92 -7.01 -19.63
CA SER A 450 -4.76 -5.82 -19.85
C SER A 450 -6.14 -5.98 -19.23
N GLU A 451 -6.81 -7.14 -19.37
CA GLU A 451 -8.11 -7.37 -18.73
C GLU A 451 -8.01 -7.22 -17.20
N LYS A 452 -6.98 -7.78 -16.57
CA LYS A 452 -6.77 -7.60 -15.13
C LYS A 452 -6.56 -6.14 -14.73
N ARG A 453 -5.88 -5.34 -15.56
CA ARG A 453 -5.73 -3.91 -15.30
C ARG A 453 -7.05 -3.18 -15.40
N LYS A 454 -7.88 -3.49 -16.40
CA LYS A 454 -9.23 -2.91 -16.56
C LYS A 454 -10.14 -3.24 -15.38
N GLU A 455 -10.06 -4.46 -14.81
CA GLU A 455 -10.76 -4.83 -13.58
C GLU A 455 -10.39 -3.89 -12.43
N ILE A 456 -9.09 -3.56 -12.28
CA ILE A 456 -8.61 -2.64 -11.25
C ILE A 456 -9.10 -1.21 -11.53
N TYR A 457 -9.08 -0.73 -12.78
CA TYR A 457 -9.62 0.59 -13.10
C TYR A 457 -11.08 0.72 -12.68
N LYS A 458 -11.88 -0.34 -12.93
CA LYS A 458 -13.28 -0.41 -12.50
C LYS A 458 -13.42 -0.42 -10.98
N SER A 459 -12.60 -1.21 -10.25
CA SER A 459 -12.65 -1.29 -8.79
C SER A 459 -12.26 0.02 -8.11
N GLU A 460 -11.29 0.76 -8.70
CA GLU A 460 -10.88 2.10 -8.26
C GLU A 460 -11.80 3.23 -8.79
N LYS A 461 -12.87 2.88 -9.48
CA LYS A 461 -13.81 3.83 -10.10
C LYS A 461 -13.11 4.89 -10.97
N ILE A 462 -12.13 4.45 -11.75
CA ILE A 462 -11.40 5.30 -12.69
C ILE A 462 -11.97 5.05 -14.09
N ASN A 463 -12.43 6.11 -14.74
CA ASN A 463 -12.89 6.04 -16.11
C ASN A 463 -11.73 5.77 -17.07
N PHE A 464 -11.96 4.96 -18.10
CA PHE A 464 -10.97 4.71 -19.13
C PHE A 464 -11.62 4.63 -20.51
N THR A 465 -10.86 5.03 -21.51
CA THR A 465 -11.24 4.93 -22.93
C THR A 465 -10.40 3.87 -23.63
N LEU A 466 -10.96 3.25 -24.66
CA LEU A 466 -10.27 2.24 -25.48
C LEU A 466 -10.00 2.82 -26.87
N THR A 467 -8.78 2.64 -27.37
CA THR A 467 -8.40 2.98 -28.76
C THR A 467 -7.66 1.80 -29.37
N ASP A 468 -8.05 1.41 -30.59
CA ASP A 468 -7.38 0.34 -31.32
C ASP A 468 -6.42 0.91 -32.36
N ILE A 469 -5.18 0.42 -32.35
CA ILE A 469 -4.14 0.72 -33.36
C ILE A 469 -3.64 -0.62 -33.90
N VAL A 470 -3.67 -0.79 -35.20
CA VAL A 470 -3.29 -2.03 -35.86
C VAL A 470 -2.16 -1.76 -36.87
N GLU A 471 -1.14 -2.61 -36.83
CA GLU A 471 -0.06 -2.63 -37.83
C GLU A 471 -0.62 -3.04 -39.18
N LYS A 472 -0.38 -2.20 -40.20
CA LYS A 472 -0.87 -2.41 -41.57
C LYS A 472 0.04 -3.32 -42.38
#